data_3901791a90f1c2588d8bfb5d912dc016
#
_entry.id   3901791a90f1c2588d8bfb5d912dc016
#
_cell.length_a   1.000
_cell.length_b   1.000
_cell.length_c   1.000
_cell.angle_alpha   90.00
_cell.angle_beta   90.00
_cell.angle_gamma   90.00
#
_symmetry.space_group_name_H-M   'P 1'
#
loop_
_entity.id
_entity.type
_entity.pdbx_description
1 polymer ?
#
loop_
_entity_poly.entity_id
_entity_poly.type
_entity_poly.pdbx_seq_one_letter_code
_entity_poly.pdbx_strand_id
1 'polypeptide(L)'
;MKGLLRLLACVCVAGLAVGVIAPRVARAETRFVLVSHAPDSDSWWNTIKNAIKQAGEDFGVTVDYRNPPGGDLADMARIIEQASARNYEGVITSIADIDVLKKPIGQVVAKKILLVTINSGTTAQSEQLGAIMHVGQPEYDAGKAAGERAKAAGAKSFLCVNHYATNPASFERCKG
;
A
#
# COMPACT_ATOMS: atom_id res chain seq x y z
N MET A 1 -85.14 -34.17 22.69
CA MET A 1 -84.56 -33.70 24.00
C MET A 1 -83.06 -33.93 23.97
N LYS A 2 -82.35 -32.89 23.99
CA LYS A 2 -80.99 -32.70 24.56
C LYS A 2 -79.84 -33.58 24.00
N GLY A 3 -78.96 -32.91 23.24
CA GLY A 3 -77.63 -33.36 22.96
C GLY A 3 -76.85 -32.31 22.18
N LEU A 4 -76.39 -31.28 22.91
CA LEU A 4 -75.68 -30.16 22.35
C LEU A 4 -74.23 -30.54 22.03
N LEU A 5 -73.95 -30.61 20.76
CA LEU A 5 -72.64 -30.91 20.18
C LEU A 5 -71.74 -29.72 20.38
N ARG A 6 -70.72 -29.87 21.18
CA ARG A 6 -69.62 -28.88 21.31
C ARG A 6 -68.54 -29.26 20.30
N LEU A 7 -68.52 -28.57 19.19
CA LEU A 7 -67.37 -28.55 18.28
C LEU A 7 -66.41 -27.47 18.78
N LEU A 8 -65.31 -27.86 19.36
CA LEU A 8 -64.15 -27.01 19.57
C LEU A 8 -63.40 -26.91 18.24
N ALA A 9 -63.52 -25.77 17.58
CA ALA A 9 -62.63 -25.40 16.45
C ALA A 9 -61.29 -25.00 16.99
N CYS A 10 -60.27 -25.88 16.87
CA CYS A 10 -58.87 -25.48 17.04
C CYS A 10 -58.44 -24.67 15.83
N VAL A 11 -58.39 -23.36 15.98
CA VAL A 11 -57.77 -22.47 15.01
C VAL A 11 -56.28 -22.54 15.26
N CYS A 12 -55.56 -23.34 14.44
CA CYS A 12 -54.09 -23.28 14.36
C CYS A 12 -53.70 -22.02 13.61
N VAL A 13 -53.31 -20.97 14.34
CA VAL A 13 -52.64 -19.82 13.78
C VAL A 13 -51.22 -20.23 13.46
N ALA A 14 -51.02 -20.71 12.23
CA ALA A 14 -49.68 -20.87 11.68
C ALA A 14 -49.09 -19.48 11.39
N GLY A 15 -48.36 -18.93 12.35
CA GLY A 15 -47.61 -17.70 12.16
C GLY A 15 -46.48 -17.91 11.14
N LEU A 16 -46.71 -17.48 9.91
CA LEU A 16 -45.66 -17.34 8.92
C LEU A 16 -44.69 -16.25 9.41
N ALA A 17 -43.61 -16.67 10.06
CA ALA A 17 -42.46 -15.81 10.28
C ALA A 17 -41.79 -15.57 8.94
N VAL A 18 -42.25 -14.58 8.20
CA VAL A 18 -41.51 -14.04 7.04
C VAL A 18 -40.25 -13.38 7.59
N GLY A 19 -39.17 -14.15 7.64
CA GLY A 19 -37.86 -13.60 7.93
C GLY A 19 -37.53 -12.57 6.85
N VAL A 20 -37.59 -11.30 7.21
CA VAL A 20 -37.09 -10.24 6.35
C VAL A 20 -35.58 -10.45 6.23
N ILE A 21 -35.15 -11.14 5.17
CA ILE A 21 -33.75 -11.20 4.76
C ILE A 21 -33.46 -9.80 4.24
N ALA A 22 -33.01 -8.92 5.16
CA ALA A 22 -32.49 -7.62 4.75
C ALA A 22 -31.33 -7.89 3.78
N PRO A 23 -31.35 -7.30 2.58
CA PRO A 23 -30.22 -7.44 1.68
C PRO A 23 -28.99 -6.91 2.39
N ARG A 24 -28.03 -7.79 2.66
CA ARG A 24 -26.73 -7.39 3.14
C ARG A 24 -26.10 -6.59 1.99
N VAL A 25 -26.17 -5.27 2.09
CA VAL A 25 -25.43 -4.41 1.16
C VAL A 25 -23.98 -4.85 1.30
N ALA A 26 -23.47 -5.57 0.32
CA ALA A 26 -22.08 -5.94 0.27
C ALA A 26 -21.31 -4.63 0.23
N ARG A 27 -20.68 -4.27 1.36
CA ARG A 27 -19.77 -3.13 1.41
C ARG A 27 -18.68 -3.42 0.40
N ALA A 28 -18.50 -2.51 -0.57
CA ALA A 28 -17.41 -2.65 -1.52
C ALA A 28 -16.12 -2.88 -0.73
N GLU A 29 -15.36 -3.90 -1.11
CA GLU A 29 -14.10 -4.24 -0.47
C GLU A 29 -13.15 -3.04 -0.59
N THR A 30 -12.65 -2.54 0.52
CA THR A 30 -11.67 -1.45 0.54
C THR A 30 -10.34 -2.00 0.02
N ARG A 31 -9.85 -1.42 -1.08
CA ARG A 31 -8.67 -1.91 -1.78
C ARG A 31 -7.59 -0.85 -1.89
N PHE A 32 -6.36 -1.27 -1.62
CA PHE A 32 -5.14 -0.50 -1.81
C PHE A 32 -4.21 -1.21 -2.78
N VAL A 33 -3.24 -0.49 -3.31
CA VAL A 33 -2.15 -1.08 -4.10
C VAL A 33 -0.83 -0.51 -3.64
N LEU A 34 0.16 -1.39 -3.46
CA LEU A 34 1.55 -1.03 -3.27
C LEU A 34 2.31 -1.27 -4.57
N VAL A 35 2.91 -0.20 -5.12
CA VAL A 35 3.75 -0.26 -6.32
C VAL A 35 5.20 0.01 -5.93
N SER A 36 6.05 -0.99 -6.02
CA SER A 36 7.48 -0.84 -5.75
C SER A 36 8.30 -0.70 -7.03
N HIS A 37 9.53 -0.19 -6.92
CA HIS A 37 10.48 -0.12 -8.03
C HIS A 37 11.31 -1.39 -8.20
N ALA A 38 11.20 -2.33 -7.25
CA ALA A 38 12.09 -3.47 -7.18
C ALA A 38 11.82 -4.51 -8.28
N PRO A 39 12.85 -5.13 -8.86
CA PRO A 39 12.68 -6.29 -9.71
C PRO A 39 12.21 -7.52 -8.90
N ASP A 40 11.70 -8.53 -9.59
CA ASP A 40 11.26 -9.77 -8.96
C ASP A 40 12.40 -10.52 -8.22
N SER A 41 13.63 -10.29 -8.64
CA SER A 41 14.83 -10.87 -8.02
C SER A 41 15.21 -10.27 -6.66
N ASP A 42 14.63 -9.12 -6.28
CA ASP A 42 14.93 -8.46 -5.01
C ASP A 42 14.11 -9.06 -3.86
N SER A 43 14.71 -10.03 -3.18
CA SER A 43 14.07 -10.77 -2.08
C SER A 43 13.80 -9.92 -0.83
N TRP A 44 14.42 -8.74 -0.66
CA TRP A 44 14.14 -7.85 0.46
C TRP A 44 12.66 -7.45 0.50
N TRP A 45 12.06 -7.27 -0.67
CA TRP A 45 10.64 -6.89 -0.80
C TRP A 45 9.67 -7.98 -0.35
N ASN A 46 10.12 -9.21 -0.12
CA ASN A 46 9.28 -10.25 0.47
C ASN A 46 8.83 -9.86 1.88
N THR A 47 9.66 -9.13 2.63
CA THR A 47 9.27 -8.58 3.94
C THR A 47 8.08 -7.62 3.82
N ILE A 48 8.11 -6.74 2.81
CA ILE A 48 7.01 -5.81 2.55
C ILE A 48 5.75 -6.55 2.07
N LYS A 49 5.91 -7.55 1.18
CA LYS A 49 4.77 -8.39 0.73
C LYS A 49 4.09 -9.10 1.89
N ASN A 50 4.87 -9.64 2.83
CA ASN A 50 4.33 -10.28 4.04
C ASN A 50 3.65 -9.26 4.95
N ALA A 51 4.23 -8.06 5.12
CA ALA A 51 3.66 -7.00 5.94
C ALA A 51 2.32 -6.49 5.40
N ILE A 52 2.18 -6.28 4.08
CA ILE A 52 0.91 -5.84 3.51
C ILE A 52 -0.16 -6.94 3.54
N LYS A 53 0.23 -8.21 3.43
CA LYS A 53 -0.68 -9.33 3.63
C LYS A 53 -1.22 -9.33 5.06
N GLN A 54 -0.33 -9.23 6.06
CA GLN A 54 -0.73 -9.16 7.45
C GLN A 54 -1.65 -7.94 7.73
N ALA A 55 -1.29 -6.77 7.20
CA ALA A 55 -2.13 -5.58 7.32
C ALA A 55 -3.52 -5.78 6.68
N GLY A 56 -3.58 -6.46 5.53
CA GLY A 56 -4.85 -6.82 4.90
C GLY A 56 -5.74 -7.67 5.81
N GLU A 57 -5.17 -8.67 6.46
CA GLU A 57 -5.85 -9.53 7.42
C GLU A 57 -6.30 -8.75 8.67
N ASP A 58 -5.41 -7.94 9.26
CA ASP A 58 -5.66 -7.19 10.49
C ASP A 58 -6.75 -6.11 10.33
N PHE A 59 -6.80 -5.45 9.17
CA PHE A 59 -7.72 -4.35 8.90
C PHE A 59 -8.93 -4.73 8.03
N GLY A 60 -9.00 -5.97 7.56
CA GLY A 60 -10.09 -6.43 6.69
C GLY A 60 -10.13 -5.69 5.35
N VAL A 61 -8.95 -5.44 4.75
CA VAL A 61 -8.78 -4.76 3.47
C VAL A 61 -7.93 -5.60 2.52
N THR A 62 -8.03 -5.33 1.23
CA THR A 62 -7.12 -5.94 0.24
C THR A 62 -6.01 -4.97 -0.11
N VAL A 63 -4.76 -5.44 -0.08
CA VAL A 63 -3.59 -4.68 -0.53
C VAL A 63 -2.89 -5.46 -1.64
N ASP A 64 -3.07 -5.04 -2.87
CA ASP A 64 -2.39 -5.61 -4.03
C ASP A 64 -0.91 -5.17 -4.03
N TYR A 65 0.01 -6.08 -4.37
CA TYR A 65 1.41 -5.75 -4.63
C TYR A 65 1.69 -5.79 -6.12
N ARG A 66 2.35 -4.75 -6.63
CA ARG A 66 2.77 -4.67 -8.03
C ARG A 66 4.17 -4.07 -8.13
N ASN A 67 4.93 -4.55 -9.10
CA ASN A 67 6.27 -4.06 -9.39
C ASN A 67 6.62 -4.31 -10.87
N PRO A 68 7.59 -3.58 -11.43
CA PRO A 68 8.17 -3.92 -12.72
C PRO A 68 9.03 -5.18 -12.56
N PRO A 69 8.79 -6.28 -13.27
CA PRO A 69 9.54 -7.53 -13.08
C PRO A 69 11.06 -7.38 -13.24
N GLY A 70 11.49 -6.53 -14.17
CA GLY A 70 12.89 -6.20 -14.43
C GLY A 70 13.43 -4.98 -13.66
N GLY A 71 12.61 -4.30 -12.88
CA GLY A 71 13.00 -3.06 -12.18
C GLY A 71 13.02 -1.82 -13.06
N ASP A 72 12.43 -1.85 -14.28
CA ASP A 72 12.37 -0.71 -15.19
C ASP A 72 11.39 0.36 -14.68
N LEU A 73 11.85 1.61 -14.57
CA LEU A 73 11.04 2.69 -14.02
C LEU A 73 9.95 3.19 -14.98
N ALA A 74 10.10 3.00 -16.28
CA ALA A 74 9.02 3.31 -17.21
C ALA A 74 7.89 2.28 -17.11
N ASP A 75 8.21 1.03 -16.82
CA ASP A 75 7.23 0.00 -16.49
C ASP A 75 6.53 0.32 -15.15
N MET A 76 7.29 0.75 -14.13
CA MET A 76 6.71 1.21 -12.87
C MET A 76 5.75 2.38 -13.07
N ALA A 77 6.12 3.37 -13.88
CA ALA A 77 5.25 4.50 -14.21
C ALA A 77 3.93 4.04 -14.83
N ARG A 78 3.97 3.09 -15.77
CA ARG A 78 2.77 2.49 -16.38
C ARG A 78 1.92 1.73 -15.36
N ILE A 79 2.52 1.04 -14.40
CA ILE A 79 1.81 0.34 -13.33
C ILE A 79 1.07 1.35 -12.44
N ILE A 80 1.70 2.49 -12.09
CA ILE A 80 1.07 3.56 -11.31
C ILE A 80 -0.10 4.20 -12.11
N GLU A 81 0.08 4.46 -13.40
CA GLU A 81 -1.00 4.96 -14.27
C GLU A 81 -2.19 3.99 -14.30
N GLN A 82 -1.92 2.69 -14.47
CA GLN A 82 -2.97 1.66 -14.40
C GLN A 82 -3.65 1.61 -13.03
N ALA A 83 -2.90 1.76 -11.94
CA ALA A 83 -3.45 1.81 -10.60
C ALA A 83 -4.40 3.01 -10.45
N SER A 84 -4.02 4.18 -10.96
CA SER A 84 -4.88 5.37 -10.95
C SER A 84 -6.18 5.23 -11.75
N ALA A 85 -6.27 4.25 -12.64
CA ALA A 85 -7.47 3.96 -13.44
C ALA A 85 -8.35 2.85 -12.85
N ARG A 86 -7.95 2.29 -11.70
CA ARG A 86 -8.70 1.24 -11.00
C ARG A 86 -9.35 1.79 -9.72
N ASN A 87 -10.27 1.02 -9.16
CA ASN A 87 -10.98 1.38 -7.92
C ASN A 87 -10.12 1.04 -6.70
N TYR A 88 -9.03 1.79 -6.49
CA TYR A 88 -8.25 1.76 -5.26
C TYR A 88 -8.57 2.99 -4.43
N GLU A 89 -8.75 2.81 -3.12
CA GLU A 89 -8.90 3.90 -2.15
C GLU A 89 -7.57 4.63 -1.91
N GLY A 90 -6.45 3.92 -2.09
CA GLY A 90 -5.12 4.49 -1.95
C GLY A 90 -4.06 3.74 -2.73
N VAL A 91 -3.03 4.48 -3.09
CA VAL A 91 -1.79 4.00 -3.73
C VAL A 91 -0.64 4.24 -2.77
N ILE A 92 0.13 3.18 -2.54
CA ILE A 92 1.39 3.22 -1.80
C ILE A 92 2.50 3.03 -2.82
N THR A 93 3.51 3.90 -2.86
CA THR A 93 4.59 3.76 -3.86
C THR A 93 5.93 4.26 -3.34
N SER A 94 7.01 3.75 -3.91
CA SER A 94 8.36 4.31 -3.70
C SER A 94 8.65 5.42 -4.71
N ILE A 95 9.48 6.40 -4.33
CA ILE A 95 9.94 7.46 -5.23
C ILE A 95 11.38 7.12 -5.65
N ALA A 96 11.53 6.11 -6.52
CA ALA A 96 12.85 5.68 -6.98
C ALA A 96 13.53 6.72 -7.89
N ASP A 97 12.73 7.43 -8.69
CA ASP A 97 13.15 8.58 -9.48
C ASP A 97 11.98 9.54 -9.62
N ILE A 98 12.14 10.76 -9.10
CA ILE A 98 11.04 11.73 -9.09
C ILE A 98 10.72 12.25 -10.51
N ASP A 99 11.72 12.37 -11.39
CA ASP A 99 11.50 12.90 -12.72
C ASP A 99 10.70 11.95 -13.61
N VAL A 100 10.91 10.66 -13.43
CA VAL A 100 10.13 9.62 -14.11
C VAL A 100 8.74 9.47 -13.51
N LEU A 101 8.63 9.55 -12.18
CA LEU A 101 7.41 9.14 -11.46
C LEU A 101 6.46 10.28 -11.10
N LYS A 102 6.90 11.56 -11.15
CA LYS A 102 6.05 12.71 -10.78
C LYS A 102 4.75 12.79 -11.59
N LYS A 103 4.78 12.48 -12.88
CA LYS A 103 3.60 12.54 -13.73
C LYS A 103 2.56 11.46 -13.39
N PRO A 104 2.91 10.15 -13.37
CA PRO A 104 1.95 9.11 -12.99
C PRO A 104 1.44 9.24 -11.55
N ILE A 105 2.30 9.64 -10.60
CA ILE A 105 1.87 9.90 -9.22
C ILE A 105 0.92 11.09 -9.15
N GLY A 106 1.19 12.17 -9.89
CA GLY A 106 0.29 13.32 -9.97
C GLY A 106 -1.10 12.96 -10.49
N GLN A 107 -1.23 11.96 -11.37
CA GLN A 107 -2.54 11.46 -11.82
C GLN A 107 -3.31 10.75 -10.69
N VAL A 108 -2.63 10.05 -9.78
CA VAL A 108 -3.24 9.43 -8.59
C VAL A 108 -3.87 10.52 -7.73
N VAL A 109 -3.11 11.56 -7.38
CA VAL A 109 -3.55 12.65 -6.52
C VAL A 109 -4.65 13.48 -7.18
N ALA A 110 -4.56 13.76 -8.49
CA ALA A 110 -5.58 14.48 -9.24
C ALA A 110 -6.95 13.78 -9.22
N LYS A 111 -6.97 12.46 -9.10
CA LYS A 111 -8.18 11.64 -8.94
C LYS A 111 -8.66 11.49 -7.50
N LYS A 112 -8.03 12.20 -6.55
CA LYS A 112 -8.33 12.15 -5.11
C LYS A 112 -8.13 10.75 -4.49
N ILE A 113 -7.29 9.92 -5.10
CA ILE A 113 -6.84 8.65 -4.53
C ILE A 113 -5.78 8.99 -3.49
N LEU A 114 -5.88 8.41 -2.29
CA LEU A 114 -4.91 8.63 -1.22
C LEU A 114 -3.51 8.15 -1.66
N LEU A 115 -2.50 8.96 -1.38
CA LEU A 115 -1.11 8.63 -1.69
C LEU A 115 -0.29 8.52 -0.41
N VAL A 116 0.41 7.41 -0.26
CA VAL A 116 1.48 7.19 0.73
C VAL A 116 2.76 6.85 -0.02
N THR A 117 3.88 7.41 0.38
CA THR A 117 5.17 7.02 -0.19
C THR A 117 6.00 6.24 0.81
N ILE A 118 6.78 5.27 0.31
CA ILE A 118 7.58 4.40 1.16
C ILE A 118 8.99 4.19 0.60
N ASN A 119 9.90 3.79 1.47
CA ASN A 119 11.27 3.36 1.15
C ASN A 119 12.07 4.46 0.45
N SER A 120 12.13 4.47 -0.89
CA SER A 120 12.91 5.43 -1.67
C SER A 120 12.21 6.77 -1.83
N GLY A 121 12.98 7.82 -1.87
CA GLY A 121 12.55 9.20 -1.89
C GLY A 121 12.82 9.91 -0.56
N THR A 122 12.43 11.17 -0.48
CA THR A 122 12.54 11.98 0.71
C THR A 122 11.18 12.49 1.17
N THR A 123 11.07 12.91 2.41
CA THR A 123 9.85 13.56 2.94
C THR A 123 9.46 14.77 2.08
N ALA A 124 10.44 15.61 1.69
CA ALA A 124 10.18 16.78 0.85
C ALA A 124 9.62 16.40 -0.54
N GLN A 125 10.15 15.34 -1.16
CA GLN A 125 9.62 14.84 -2.44
C GLN A 125 8.21 14.27 -2.26
N SER A 126 7.95 13.57 -1.17
CA SER A 126 6.64 13.04 -0.82
C SER A 126 5.58 14.13 -0.69
N GLU A 127 5.90 15.18 0.06
CA GLU A 127 5.05 16.37 0.23
C GLU A 127 4.81 17.09 -1.10
N GLN A 128 5.87 17.28 -1.90
CA GLN A 128 5.76 17.88 -3.24
C GLN A 128 4.80 17.10 -4.15
N LEU A 129 4.76 15.79 -4.02
CA LEU A 129 3.87 14.91 -4.79
C LEU A 129 2.45 14.83 -4.23
N GLY A 130 2.17 15.47 -3.08
CA GLY A 130 0.85 15.48 -2.46
C GLY A 130 0.53 14.21 -1.67
N ALA A 131 1.52 13.45 -1.23
CA ALA A 131 1.33 12.31 -0.36
C ALA A 131 0.95 12.77 1.07
N ILE A 132 0.13 11.97 1.72
CA ILE A 132 -0.30 12.24 3.11
C ILE A 132 0.81 11.91 4.13
N MET A 133 1.73 11.04 3.75
CA MET A 133 2.93 10.71 4.57
C MET A 133 4.00 10.00 3.74
N HIS A 134 5.22 10.02 4.26
CA HIS A 134 6.35 9.21 3.80
C HIS A 134 6.78 8.24 4.91
N VAL A 135 6.91 6.96 4.58
CA VAL A 135 7.43 5.93 5.48
C VAL A 135 8.75 5.43 4.92
N GLY A 136 9.84 6.01 5.37
CA GLY A 136 11.18 5.71 4.86
C GLY A 136 12.26 6.14 5.83
N GLN A 137 13.50 5.77 5.49
CA GLN A 137 14.68 6.18 6.22
C GLN A 137 15.20 7.50 5.62
N PRO A 138 15.56 8.50 6.44
CA PRO A 138 16.27 9.69 5.95
C PRO A 138 17.71 9.29 5.60
N GLU A 139 17.92 8.97 4.34
CA GLU A 139 19.14 8.29 3.86
C GLU A 139 20.41 9.12 4.04
N TYR A 140 20.33 10.44 3.83
CA TYR A 140 21.46 11.32 4.07
C TYR A 140 21.89 11.29 5.55
N ASP A 141 20.94 11.40 6.47
CA ASP A 141 21.21 11.39 7.90
C ASP A 141 21.75 10.02 8.35
N ALA A 142 21.24 8.94 7.77
CA ALA A 142 21.76 7.59 8.02
C ALA A 142 23.21 7.44 7.54
N GLY A 143 23.56 8.00 6.37
CA GLY A 143 24.92 8.03 5.85
C GLY A 143 25.85 8.83 6.76
N LYS A 144 25.44 10.03 7.14
CA LYS A 144 26.19 10.89 8.07
C LYS A 144 26.46 10.18 9.40
N ALA A 145 25.44 9.59 10.01
CA ALA A 145 25.61 8.83 11.26
C ALA A 145 26.56 7.63 11.10
N ALA A 146 26.53 6.95 9.96
CA ALA A 146 27.45 5.87 9.67
C ALA A 146 28.90 6.38 9.54
N GLY A 147 29.12 7.51 8.85
CA GLY A 147 30.43 8.16 8.73
C GLY A 147 30.97 8.64 10.08
N GLU A 148 30.14 9.24 10.92
CA GLU A 148 30.52 9.64 12.28
C GLU A 148 30.96 8.44 13.12
N ARG A 149 30.23 7.31 13.06
CA ARG A 149 30.60 6.07 13.75
C ARG A 149 31.89 5.47 13.21
N ALA A 150 32.07 5.44 11.90
CA ALA A 150 33.30 4.97 11.28
C ALA A 150 34.51 5.81 11.73
N LYS A 151 34.38 7.14 11.75
CA LYS A 151 35.39 8.07 12.24
C LYS A 151 35.73 7.81 13.72
N ALA A 152 34.72 7.66 14.57
CA ALA A 152 34.89 7.37 15.99
C ALA A 152 35.57 6.00 16.22
N ALA A 153 35.33 5.04 15.35
CA ALA A 153 36.01 3.73 15.37
C ALA A 153 37.44 3.77 14.80
N GLY A 154 37.95 4.94 14.37
CA GLY A 154 39.29 5.08 13.84
C GLY A 154 39.46 4.70 12.37
N ALA A 155 38.39 4.50 11.63
CA ALA A 155 38.45 4.22 10.20
C ALA A 155 39.14 5.37 9.44
N LYS A 156 40.04 5.02 8.52
CA LYS A 156 40.76 5.99 7.68
C LYS A 156 40.21 6.06 6.25
N SER A 157 39.50 5.03 5.85
CA SER A 157 38.81 4.92 4.56
C SER A 157 37.62 3.99 4.69
N PHE A 158 36.64 4.17 3.83
CA PHE A 158 35.49 3.26 3.70
C PHE A 158 35.00 3.25 2.25
N LEU A 159 34.27 2.21 1.89
CA LEU A 159 33.63 2.07 0.60
C LEU A 159 32.13 2.18 0.80
N CYS A 160 31.49 3.13 0.12
CA CYS A 160 30.03 3.18 0.04
C CYS A 160 29.56 2.37 -1.16
N VAL A 161 28.72 1.36 -0.91
CA VAL A 161 28.14 0.53 -1.97
C VAL A 161 26.79 1.09 -2.40
N ASN A 162 26.73 1.51 -3.66
CA ASN A 162 25.47 1.87 -4.31
C ASN A 162 25.00 0.67 -5.16
N HIS A 163 24.01 -0.05 -4.68
CA HIS A 163 23.53 -1.30 -5.30
C HIS A 163 22.54 -1.08 -6.46
N TYR A 164 22.01 0.16 -6.62
CA TYR A 164 21.17 0.55 -7.74
C TYR A 164 21.69 1.84 -8.38
N ALA A 165 22.06 1.77 -9.63
CA ALA A 165 22.61 2.93 -10.35
C ALA A 165 21.62 4.11 -10.48
N THR A 166 20.33 3.83 -10.39
CA THR A 166 19.24 4.81 -10.56
C THR A 166 18.49 5.15 -9.27
N ASN A 167 18.81 4.50 -8.15
CA ASN A 167 18.10 4.75 -6.89
C ASN A 167 18.69 5.92 -6.10
N PRO A 168 18.01 7.07 -6.02
CA PRO A 168 18.51 8.25 -5.30
C PRO A 168 18.82 7.99 -3.82
N ALA A 169 18.10 7.07 -3.18
CA ALA A 169 18.30 6.76 -1.76
C ALA A 169 19.72 6.29 -1.46
N SER A 170 20.28 5.40 -2.30
CA SER A 170 21.66 4.94 -2.14
C SER A 170 22.68 6.07 -2.33
N PHE A 171 22.43 6.98 -3.27
CA PHE A 171 23.29 8.15 -3.46
C PHE A 171 23.24 9.10 -2.27
N GLU A 172 22.06 9.41 -1.75
CA GLU A 172 21.91 10.27 -0.58
C GLU A 172 22.60 9.68 0.65
N ARG A 173 22.52 8.37 0.85
CA ARG A 173 23.27 7.67 1.93
C ARG A 173 24.76 7.79 1.77
N CYS A 174 25.27 7.71 0.55
CA CYS A 174 26.70 7.85 0.27
C CYS A 174 27.21 9.29 0.40
N LYS A 175 26.34 10.28 0.15
CA LYS A 175 26.66 11.70 0.34
C LYS A 175 26.76 12.10 1.83
N GLY A 176 25.86 11.60 2.67
CA GLY A 176 25.88 11.83 4.12
C GLY A 176 27.09 11.19 4.79
#